data_09875de020711aa1eb93c7b0100558d8
#
_entry.id   09875de020711aa1eb93c7b0100558d8
#
_cell.length_a   1.000
_cell.length_b   1.000
_cell.length_c   1.000
_cell.angle_alpha   90.00
_cell.angle_beta   90.00
_cell.angle_gamma   90.00
#
_symmetry.space_group_name_H-M   'P 1'
#
loop_
_entity.id
_entity.type
_entity.pdbx_description
1 polymer ?
#
loop_
_entity_poly.entity_id
_entity_poly.type
_entity_poly.pdbx_seq_one_letter_code
_entity_poly.pdbx_strand_id
1 'polypeptide(L)'
;MTLSDVKLYLRVDGDAEDTLITQLMSVADGYMSDAVTNYFANYGKDEGYTARADMAKLAIIADLYENRNIEDSHSLSRTVQSIINQLNLTDA
;
A
#
# COMPACT_ATOMS: atom_id res chain seq x y z
N MET A 1 -5.58 8.37 2.39
CA MET A 1 -4.15 8.36 2.77
C MET A 1 -3.42 9.39 1.92
N THR A 2 -2.74 10.30 2.56
CA THR A 2 -2.07 11.41 1.90
C THR A 2 -0.57 11.20 1.84
N LEU A 3 0.11 12.02 1.04
CA LEU A 3 1.57 12.01 0.98
C LEU A 3 2.18 12.24 2.36
N SER A 4 1.60 13.17 3.13
CA SER A 4 2.08 13.45 4.49
C SER A 4 1.98 12.23 5.39
N ASP A 5 0.89 11.46 5.27
CA ASP A 5 0.73 10.23 6.04
C ASP A 5 1.81 9.21 5.72
N VAL A 6 2.11 9.05 4.44
CA VAL A 6 3.12 8.10 4.00
C VAL A 6 4.50 8.54 4.47
N LYS A 7 4.82 9.82 4.34
CA LYS A 7 6.11 10.36 4.78
C LYS A 7 6.30 10.16 6.29
N LEU A 8 5.24 10.35 7.06
CA LEU A 8 5.30 10.13 8.49
C LEU A 8 5.59 8.67 8.81
N TYR A 9 4.93 7.76 8.11
CA TYR A 9 5.16 6.33 8.29
C TYR A 9 6.60 5.94 7.95
N LEU A 10 7.13 6.49 6.85
CA LEU A 10 8.50 6.21 6.40
C LEU A 10 9.56 6.99 7.18
N ARG A 11 9.14 7.95 8.01
CA ARG A 11 10.03 8.84 8.75
C ARG A 11 10.92 9.69 7.83
N VAL A 12 10.29 10.20 6.77
CA VAL A 12 10.96 11.04 5.79
C VAL A 12 10.65 12.49 6.08
N ASP A 13 11.69 13.29 6.27
CA ASP A 13 11.57 14.74 6.44
C ASP A 13 11.96 15.42 5.13
N GLY A 14 11.37 16.61 4.88
CA GLY A 14 11.67 17.36 3.68
C GLY A 14 10.94 16.84 2.46
N ASP A 15 11.25 17.42 1.30
CA ASP A 15 10.51 17.16 0.08
C ASP A 15 11.35 16.58 -1.06
N ALA A 16 12.60 16.21 -0.78
CA ALA A 16 13.50 15.73 -1.82
C ALA A 16 13.00 14.45 -2.50
N GLU A 17 12.25 13.63 -1.78
CA GLU A 17 11.77 12.34 -2.30
C GLU A 17 10.25 12.32 -2.53
N ASP A 18 9.59 13.47 -2.52
CA ASP A 18 8.14 13.53 -2.67
C ASP A 18 7.67 12.88 -3.98
N THR A 19 8.37 13.13 -5.08
CA THR A 19 8.00 12.55 -6.37
C THR A 19 8.12 11.03 -6.34
N LEU A 20 9.22 10.53 -5.79
CA LEU A 20 9.41 9.09 -5.66
C LEU A 20 8.31 8.46 -4.81
N ILE A 21 8.03 9.05 -3.66
CA ILE A 21 7.03 8.52 -2.75
C ILE A 21 5.65 8.54 -3.40
N THR A 22 5.33 9.61 -4.12
CA THR A 22 4.05 9.68 -4.84
C THR A 22 3.93 8.57 -5.88
N GLN A 23 5.01 8.26 -6.58
CA GLN A 23 5.01 7.16 -7.53
C GLN A 23 4.80 5.81 -6.82
N LEU A 24 5.43 5.62 -5.67
CA LEU A 24 5.25 4.40 -4.90
C LEU A 24 3.80 4.26 -4.41
N MET A 25 3.17 5.37 -4.06
CA MET A 25 1.75 5.36 -3.68
C MET A 25 0.88 4.88 -4.84
N SER A 26 1.16 5.35 -6.05
CA SER A 26 0.43 4.91 -7.23
C SER A 26 0.64 3.43 -7.52
N VAL A 27 1.87 2.97 -7.37
CA VAL A 27 2.18 1.54 -7.56
C VAL A 27 1.43 0.69 -6.55
N ALA A 28 1.38 1.13 -5.29
CA ALA A 28 0.66 0.40 -4.25
C ALA A 28 -0.84 0.34 -4.55
N ASP A 29 -1.43 1.45 -5.01
CA ASP A 29 -2.84 1.46 -5.39
C ASP A 29 -3.11 0.50 -6.55
N GLY A 30 -2.24 0.50 -7.55
CA GLY A 30 -2.38 -0.42 -8.68
C GLY A 30 -2.28 -1.87 -8.23
N TYR A 31 -1.34 -2.15 -7.35
CA TYR A 31 -1.19 -3.50 -6.82
C TYR A 31 -2.47 -3.95 -6.09
N MET A 32 -3.00 -3.08 -5.24
CA MET A 32 -4.22 -3.41 -4.49
C MET A 32 -5.40 -3.62 -5.45
N SER A 33 -5.50 -2.79 -6.46
CA SER A 33 -6.56 -2.91 -7.46
C SER A 33 -6.50 -4.26 -8.19
N ASP A 34 -5.29 -4.74 -8.47
CA ASP A 34 -5.12 -6.01 -9.16
C ASP A 34 -5.33 -7.21 -8.23
N ALA A 35 -4.92 -7.07 -6.98
CA ALA A 35 -4.92 -8.18 -6.03
C ALA A 35 -6.25 -8.34 -5.28
N VAL A 36 -7.02 -7.25 -5.17
CA VAL A 36 -8.24 -7.24 -4.35
C VAL A 36 -9.45 -6.98 -5.24
N THR A 37 -10.38 -7.92 -5.26
CA THR A 37 -11.62 -7.80 -6.03
C THR A 37 -12.43 -6.62 -5.53
N ASN A 38 -12.92 -5.81 -6.46
CA ASN A 38 -13.74 -4.64 -6.18
C ASN A 38 -13.09 -3.64 -5.22
N TYR A 39 -11.76 -3.53 -5.29
CA TYR A 39 -11.01 -2.66 -4.38
C TYR A 39 -11.52 -1.23 -4.40
N PHE A 40 -11.61 -0.60 -5.58
CA PHE A 40 -12.02 0.79 -5.68
C PHE A 40 -13.50 0.99 -5.37
N ALA A 41 -14.32 -0.06 -5.50
CA ALA A 41 -15.73 0.03 -5.15
C ALA A 41 -15.93 0.10 -3.63
N ASN A 42 -15.04 -0.51 -2.88
CA ASN A 42 -15.16 -0.62 -1.42
C ASN A 42 -14.28 0.34 -0.66
N TYR A 43 -13.16 0.75 -1.25
CA TYR A 43 -12.21 1.64 -0.60
C TYR A 43 -12.87 2.99 -0.34
N GLY A 44 -12.76 3.45 0.88
CA GLY A 44 -13.33 4.74 1.27
C GLY A 44 -14.77 4.66 1.73
N LYS A 45 -15.44 3.52 1.55
CA LYS A 45 -16.86 3.36 1.93
C LYS A 45 -17.02 2.69 3.28
N ASP A 46 -16.14 1.74 3.59
CA ASP A 46 -16.14 1.05 4.86
C ASP A 46 -14.85 1.43 5.57
N GLU A 47 -14.98 1.98 6.77
CA GLU A 47 -13.83 2.47 7.53
C GLU A 47 -12.86 1.35 7.87
N GLY A 48 -13.36 0.20 8.27
CA GLY A 48 -12.50 -0.95 8.58
C GLY A 48 -11.79 -1.49 7.36
N TYR A 49 -12.50 -1.57 6.24
CA TYR A 49 -11.91 -1.99 4.97
C TYR A 49 -10.79 -1.03 4.56
N THR A 50 -11.10 0.27 4.60
CA THR A 50 -10.15 1.30 4.19
C THR A 50 -8.90 1.27 5.07
N ALA A 51 -9.07 1.10 6.39
CA ALA A 51 -7.95 1.05 7.31
C ALA A 51 -7.02 -0.14 7.01
N ARG A 52 -7.60 -1.31 6.74
CA ARG A 52 -6.80 -2.49 6.40
C ARG A 52 -6.09 -2.31 5.06
N ALA A 53 -6.77 -1.72 4.09
CA ALA A 53 -6.18 -1.45 2.79
C ALA A 53 -5.02 -0.48 2.91
N ASP A 54 -5.18 0.58 3.72
CA ASP A 54 -4.10 1.54 3.95
C ASP A 54 -2.90 0.89 4.62
N MET A 55 -3.13 0.00 5.57
CA MET A 55 -2.02 -0.73 6.20
C MET A 55 -1.26 -1.58 5.19
N ALA A 56 -1.97 -2.26 4.29
CA ALA A 56 -1.33 -3.04 3.25
C ALA A 56 -0.55 -2.15 2.30
N LYS A 57 -1.12 -1.01 1.91
CA LYS A 57 -0.42 -0.07 1.01
C LYS A 57 0.83 0.49 1.66
N LEU A 58 0.76 0.86 2.94
CA LEU A 58 1.93 1.38 3.65
C LEU A 58 3.04 0.33 3.70
N ALA A 59 2.69 -0.93 3.94
CA ALA A 59 3.68 -2.00 3.95
C ALA A 59 4.32 -2.20 2.59
N ILE A 60 3.53 -2.14 1.52
CA ILE A 60 4.04 -2.24 0.15
C ILE A 60 4.97 -1.07 -0.16
N ILE A 61 4.54 0.14 0.16
CA ILE A 61 5.33 1.35 -0.09
C ILE A 61 6.64 1.29 0.67
N ALA A 62 6.61 0.92 1.95
CA ALA A 62 7.82 0.84 2.76
C ALA A 62 8.79 -0.20 2.21
N ASP A 63 8.26 -1.34 1.78
CA ASP A 63 9.09 -2.40 1.21
C ASP A 63 9.77 -1.92 -0.08
N LEU A 64 9.01 -1.29 -0.97
CA LEU A 64 9.56 -0.77 -2.22
C LEU A 64 10.55 0.36 -1.95
N TYR A 65 10.26 1.22 -0.99
CA TYR A 65 11.13 2.34 -0.65
C TYR A 65 12.47 1.86 -0.11
N GLU A 66 12.44 0.89 0.78
CA GLU A 66 13.65 0.39 1.43
C GLU A 66 14.47 -0.53 0.53
N ASN A 67 13.81 -1.24 -0.38
CA ASN A 67 14.45 -2.25 -1.22
C ASN A 67 14.48 -1.86 -2.69
N ARG A 68 14.41 -0.58 -2.99
CA ARG A 68 14.32 -0.11 -4.37
C ARG A 68 15.55 -0.42 -5.21
N ASN A 69 16.65 -0.81 -4.58
CA ASN A 69 17.87 -1.18 -5.28
C ASN A 69 18.00 -2.69 -5.49
N ILE A 70 17.04 -3.47 -5.03
CA ILE A 70 17.03 -4.90 -5.19
C ILE A 70 16.33 -5.23 -6.50
N GLU A 71 17.03 -5.91 -7.41
CA GLU A 71 16.48 -6.19 -8.72
C GLU A 71 15.52 -7.37 -8.72
N ASP A 72 15.69 -8.29 -7.80
CA ASP A 72 14.84 -9.45 -7.74
C ASP A 72 13.47 -9.08 -7.20
N SER A 73 12.45 -9.65 -7.80
CA SER A 73 11.13 -9.56 -7.22
C SER A 73 11.15 -10.32 -5.91
N HIS A 74 10.64 -9.71 -4.87
CA HIS A 74 10.53 -10.38 -3.61
C HIS A 74 9.06 -10.53 -3.26
N SER A 75 8.76 -11.60 -2.55
CA SER A 75 7.39 -11.85 -2.15
C SER A 75 6.97 -10.84 -1.10
N LEU A 76 5.70 -10.51 -1.15
CA LEU A 76 5.11 -9.65 -0.15
C LEU A 76 5.17 -10.33 1.21
N SER A 77 5.23 -9.54 2.26
CA SER A 77 5.22 -10.08 3.61
C SER A 77 3.93 -10.86 3.86
N ARG A 78 3.97 -11.75 4.82
CA ARG A 78 2.80 -12.51 5.21
C ARG A 78 1.69 -11.62 5.71
N THR A 79 2.05 -10.51 6.35
CA THR A 79 1.06 -9.55 6.83
C THR A 79 0.27 -8.97 5.67
N VAL A 80 0.96 -8.55 4.61
CA VAL A 80 0.29 -7.99 3.43
C VAL A 80 -0.58 -9.04 2.76
N GLN A 81 -0.07 -10.26 2.59
CA GLN A 81 -0.84 -11.35 2.00
C GLN A 81 -2.09 -11.65 2.80
N SER A 82 -1.96 -11.68 4.12
CA SER A 82 -3.08 -11.94 5.02
C SER A 82 -4.14 -10.85 4.90
N ILE A 83 -3.73 -9.59 4.85
CA ILE A 83 -4.67 -8.48 4.71
C ILE A 83 -5.39 -8.56 3.37
N ILE A 84 -4.67 -8.84 2.29
CA ILE A 84 -5.27 -8.97 0.96
C ILE A 84 -6.30 -10.09 0.95
N ASN A 85 -5.97 -11.22 1.55
CA ASN A 85 -6.90 -12.34 1.64
C ASN A 85 -8.15 -11.96 2.44
N GLN A 86 -8.00 -11.25 3.54
CA GLN A 86 -9.13 -10.78 4.32
C GLN A 86 -10.03 -9.85 3.52
N LEU A 87 -9.44 -8.92 2.78
CA LEU A 87 -10.23 -7.99 1.98
C LEU A 87 -11.01 -8.72 0.90
N ASN A 88 -10.41 -9.72 0.28
CA ASN A 88 -11.11 -10.51 -0.73
C ASN A 88 -12.26 -11.33 -0.14
N LEU A 89 -12.07 -11.88 1.05
CA LEU A 89 -13.13 -12.63 1.73
C LEU A 89 -14.27 -11.72 2.14
N THR A 90 -13.97 -10.52 2.58
CA THR A 90 -14.98 -9.57 3.01
C THR A 90 -15.88 -9.16 1.85
N ASP A 91 -15.32 -9.11 0.65
CA ASP A 91 -16.06 -8.68 -0.54
C ASP A 91 -16.80 -9.85 -1.22
N ALA A 92 -16.56 -11.04 -0.81
CA ALA A 92 -17.13 -12.22 -1.45
C ALA A 92 -18.63 -12.37 -1.23
#